data_6826e6b93ab49a3a1f01317c322a3c7b
#
_entry.id   6826e6b93ab49a3a1f01317c322a3c7b
#
_cell.length_a   1.000
_cell.length_b   1.000
_cell.length_c   1.000
_cell.angle_alpha   90.00
_cell.angle_beta   90.00
_cell.angle_gamma   90.00
#
_symmetry.space_group_name_H-M   'P 1'
#
loop_
_entity.id
_entity.type
_entity.pdbx_description
1 polymer ?
#
loop_
_entity_poly.entity_id
_entity_poly.type
_entity_poly.pdbx_seq_one_letter_code
_entity_poly.pdbx_strand_id
1 'polypeptide(L)'
;PLRLVGSEMCIRDSRKAIATNHRFDPTDESAIWIWNRFTNYLQTQNAMGILRTAIWVIGIFTLLSGIVGVSNIMLITVKERTREFGIRKALGAKPFSILWLIIVESVTITTLFGYIGMVAGIGVTEWMNSAFGSQTMDAGMFQQTMFSDPTVDLSIAIQATLTLIIAGTLAGFFPAKKAVSISPIEAVSYTHLRAHE
;
A
#
# COMPACT_ATOMS: atom_id res chain seq x y z
N PRO A 1 -16.82 4.28 24.64
CA PRO A 1 -18.26 4.53 24.74
C PRO A 1 -18.61 5.44 25.93
N LEU A 2 -17.98 5.31 27.09
CA LEU A 2 -18.27 6.15 28.28
C LEU A 2 -18.05 7.67 28.09
N ARG A 3 -17.09 8.07 27.26
CA ARG A 3 -16.82 9.50 26.96
C ARG A 3 -17.91 10.15 26.07
N LEU A 4 -18.50 9.39 25.15
CA LEU A 4 -19.61 9.85 24.31
C LEU A 4 -20.85 10.13 25.14
N VAL A 5 -21.19 9.21 26.04
CA VAL A 5 -22.34 9.34 26.95
C VAL A 5 -22.20 10.60 27.84
N GLY A 6 -20.99 10.91 28.33
CA GLY A 6 -20.75 12.12 29.09
C GLY A 6 -20.94 13.41 28.30
N SER A 7 -20.50 13.42 27.03
CA SER A 7 -20.64 14.57 26.14
C SER A 7 -22.10 14.87 25.77
N GLU A 8 -22.87 13.84 25.44
CA GLU A 8 -24.30 13.97 25.11
C GLU A 8 -25.10 14.41 26.34
N MET A 9 -24.75 13.90 27.52
CA MET A 9 -25.37 14.28 28.80
C MET A 9 -25.13 15.77 29.11
N CYS A 10 -23.90 16.27 28.93
CA CYS A 10 -23.58 17.67 29.12
C CYS A 10 -24.34 18.58 28.16
N ILE A 11 -24.51 18.20 26.88
CA ILE A 11 -25.29 18.97 25.91
C ILE A 11 -26.76 19.04 26.32
N ARG A 12 -27.33 17.91 26.72
CA ARG A 12 -28.73 17.86 27.15
C ARG A 12 -28.98 18.66 28.40
N ASP A 13 -28.05 18.62 29.36
CA ASP A 13 -28.17 19.38 30.58
C ASP A 13 -28.00 20.88 30.37
N SER A 14 -27.07 21.27 29.48
CA SER A 14 -26.90 22.67 29.07
C SER A 14 -28.16 23.20 28.37
N ARG A 15 -28.74 22.40 27.46
CA ARG A 15 -30.00 22.76 26.77
C ARG A 15 -31.14 22.93 27.75
N LYS A 16 -31.29 22.05 28.73
CA LYS A 16 -32.31 22.16 29.80
C LYS A 16 -32.12 23.43 30.64
N ALA A 17 -30.88 23.72 31.03
CA ALA A 17 -30.61 24.91 31.84
C ALA A 17 -30.95 26.21 31.08
N ILE A 18 -30.67 26.27 29.78
CA ILE A 18 -31.00 27.43 28.95
C ILE A 18 -32.52 27.50 28.67
N ALA A 19 -33.15 26.35 28.42
CA ALA A 19 -34.60 26.27 28.20
C ALA A 19 -35.40 26.78 29.38
N THR A 20 -34.95 26.54 30.62
CA THR A 20 -35.59 27.04 31.83
C THR A 20 -35.62 28.56 31.88
N ASN A 21 -34.57 29.24 31.42
CA ASN A 21 -34.46 30.69 31.44
C ASN A 21 -35.12 31.36 30.23
N HIS A 22 -35.19 30.72 29.06
CA HIS A 22 -35.63 31.29 27.78
C HIS A 22 -36.97 30.75 27.26
N ARG A 23 -37.69 29.94 28.05
CA ARG A 23 -39.06 29.44 27.78
C ARG A 23 -39.24 28.75 26.41
N PHE A 24 -38.32 27.89 26.01
CA PHE A 24 -38.47 27.01 24.85
C PHE A 24 -38.51 25.55 25.31
N ASP A 25 -38.98 24.66 24.43
CA ASP A 25 -39.01 23.21 24.74
C ASP A 25 -37.57 22.65 24.74
N PRO A 26 -37.11 22.04 25.86
CA PRO A 26 -35.77 21.45 25.98
C PRO A 26 -35.55 20.29 25.01
N THR A 27 -36.58 19.73 24.40
CA THR A 27 -36.50 18.67 23.39
C THR A 27 -36.35 19.18 21.98
N ASP A 28 -36.60 20.48 21.75
CA ASP A 28 -36.44 21.10 20.44
C ASP A 28 -34.97 21.34 20.12
N GLU A 29 -34.44 20.52 19.20
CA GLU A 29 -33.04 20.64 18.75
C GLU A 29 -32.79 21.85 17.87
N SER A 30 -33.85 22.45 17.29
CA SER A 30 -33.75 23.63 16.42
C SER A 30 -33.68 24.94 17.18
N ALA A 31 -34.17 24.97 18.44
CA ALA A 31 -34.22 26.17 19.26
C ALA A 31 -32.84 26.74 19.63
N ILE A 32 -31.85 25.87 19.78
CA ILE A 32 -30.46 26.28 20.04
C ILE A 32 -29.51 25.35 19.29
N TRP A 33 -28.64 25.93 18.47
CA TRP A 33 -27.58 25.23 17.79
C TRP A 33 -26.33 25.14 18.69
N ILE A 34 -26.04 23.92 19.20
CA ILE A 34 -24.89 23.65 20.06
C ILE A 34 -23.79 22.98 19.23
N TRP A 35 -22.70 23.68 18.99
CA TRP A 35 -21.55 23.10 18.29
C TRP A 35 -20.73 22.22 19.22
N ASN A 36 -20.89 20.89 19.08
CA ASN A 36 -20.08 19.95 19.83
C ASN A 36 -18.78 19.63 19.12
N ARG A 37 -17.71 20.31 19.52
CA ARG A 37 -16.36 20.09 18.97
C ARG A 37 -15.85 18.67 19.21
N PHE A 38 -16.25 18.03 20.30
CA PHE A 38 -15.80 16.68 20.64
C PHE A 38 -16.40 15.62 19.74
N THR A 39 -17.69 15.68 19.43
CA THR A 39 -18.33 14.76 18.49
C THR A 39 -17.79 14.93 17.07
N ASN A 40 -17.58 16.17 16.62
CA ASN A 40 -16.95 16.45 15.34
C ASN A 40 -15.51 15.90 15.26
N TYR A 41 -14.73 16.05 16.33
CA TYR A 41 -13.40 15.47 16.42
C TYR A 41 -13.42 13.95 16.31
N LEU A 42 -14.30 13.27 17.04
CA LEU A 42 -14.45 11.81 16.97
C LEU A 42 -14.93 11.35 15.60
N GLN A 43 -15.85 12.07 14.99
CA GLN A 43 -16.33 11.77 13.65
C GLN A 43 -15.23 11.92 12.60
N THR A 44 -14.42 12.96 12.71
CA THR A 44 -13.24 13.16 11.86
C THR A 44 -12.20 12.05 12.08
N GLN A 45 -11.93 11.67 13.32
CA GLN A 45 -11.03 10.55 13.63
C GLN A 45 -11.50 9.22 13.05
N ASN A 46 -12.82 8.94 13.15
CA ASN A 46 -13.41 7.75 12.55
C ASN A 46 -13.31 7.79 11.01
N ALA A 47 -13.61 8.92 10.39
CA ALA A 47 -13.49 9.10 8.94
C ALA A 47 -12.03 8.89 8.47
N MET A 48 -11.06 9.47 9.19
CA MET A 48 -9.63 9.26 8.91
C MET A 48 -9.21 7.81 9.11
N GLY A 49 -9.77 7.12 10.11
CA GLY A 49 -9.55 5.68 10.33
C GLY A 49 -10.05 4.83 9.16
N ILE A 50 -11.23 5.13 8.64
CA ILE A 50 -11.80 4.46 7.46
C ILE A 50 -10.95 4.71 6.22
N LEU A 51 -10.56 5.97 5.97
CA LEU A 51 -9.69 6.34 4.85
C LEU A 51 -8.34 5.61 4.92
N ARG A 52 -7.72 5.57 6.09
CA ARG A 52 -6.46 4.84 6.31
C ARG A 52 -6.62 3.36 6.00
N THR A 53 -7.70 2.74 6.45
CA THR A 53 -7.98 1.32 6.18
C THR A 53 -8.19 1.08 4.69
N ALA A 54 -8.95 1.95 4.01
CA ALA A 54 -9.19 1.85 2.57
C ALA A 54 -7.87 1.95 1.78
N ILE A 55 -6.99 2.89 2.12
CA ILE A 55 -5.67 3.05 1.50
C ILE A 55 -4.81 1.78 1.71
N TRP A 56 -4.82 1.20 2.92
CA TRP A 56 -4.11 -0.05 3.19
C TRP A 56 -4.63 -1.21 2.36
N VAL A 57 -5.94 -1.35 2.23
CA VAL A 57 -6.58 -2.40 1.42
C VAL A 57 -6.19 -2.25 -0.05
N ILE A 58 -6.31 -1.04 -0.61
CA ILE A 58 -5.92 -0.74 -2.00
C ILE A 58 -4.43 -1.03 -2.20
N GLY A 59 -3.57 -0.60 -1.28
CA GLY A 59 -2.13 -0.83 -1.35
C GLY A 59 -1.76 -2.31 -1.37
N ILE A 60 -2.40 -3.14 -0.54
CA ILE A 60 -2.19 -4.59 -0.52
C ILE A 60 -2.62 -5.22 -1.85
N PHE A 61 -3.79 -4.88 -2.39
CA PHE A 61 -4.25 -5.42 -3.67
C PHE A 61 -3.35 -4.99 -4.82
N THR A 62 -2.88 -3.75 -4.83
CA THR A 62 -1.93 -3.26 -5.83
C THR A 62 -0.60 -4.01 -5.75
N LEU A 63 -0.08 -4.24 -4.52
CA LEU A 63 1.14 -5.02 -4.31
C LEU A 63 0.98 -6.46 -4.80
N LEU A 64 -0.13 -7.12 -4.48
CA LEU A 64 -0.43 -8.48 -4.95
C LEU A 64 -0.49 -8.54 -6.48
N SER A 65 -1.13 -7.56 -7.12
CA SER A 65 -1.17 -7.44 -8.59
C SER A 65 0.24 -7.32 -9.17
N GLY A 66 1.09 -6.51 -8.56
CA GLY A 66 2.50 -6.36 -8.94
C GLY A 66 3.29 -7.66 -8.81
N ILE A 67 3.11 -8.40 -7.71
CA ILE A 67 3.75 -9.72 -7.49
C ILE A 67 3.36 -10.70 -8.60
N VAL A 68 2.08 -10.77 -8.96
CA VAL A 68 1.60 -11.63 -10.04
C VAL A 68 2.20 -11.21 -11.39
N GLY A 69 2.25 -9.90 -11.67
CA GLY A 69 2.85 -9.36 -12.89
C GLY A 69 4.33 -9.74 -13.04
N VAL A 70 5.13 -9.51 -12.01
CA VAL A 70 6.56 -9.89 -12.00
C VAL A 70 6.72 -11.40 -12.10
N SER A 71 5.91 -12.19 -11.39
CA SER A 71 5.95 -13.65 -11.47
C SER A 71 5.65 -14.18 -12.88
N ASN A 72 4.69 -13.58 -13.60
CA ASN A 72 4.39 -13.96 -14.97
C ASN A 72 5.55 -13.68 -15.94
N ILE A 73 6.17 -12.50 -15.82
CA ILE A 73 7.36 -12.15 -16.63
C ILE A 73 8.51 -13.12 -16.35
N MET A 74 8.77 -13.40 -15.07
CA MET A 74 9.81 -14.34 -14.66
C MET A 74 9.54 -15.78 -15.15
N LEU A 75 8.28 -16.22 -15.20
CA LEU A 75 7.91 -17.52 -15.78
C LEU A 75 8.24 -17.61 -17.27
N ILE A 76 8.03 -16.53 -18.03
CA ILE A 76 8.40 -16.47 -19.45
C ILE A 76 9.92 -16.54 -19.58
N THR A 77 10.66 -15.72 -18.83
CA THR A 77 12.13 -15.72 -18.83
C THR A 77 12.72 -17.09 -18.47
N VAL A 78 12.15 -17.76 -17.47
CA VAL A 78 12.56 -19.14 -17.08
C VAL A 78 12.32 -20.13 -18.23
N LYS A 79 11.19 -20.02 -18.94
CA LYS A 79 10.92 -20.88 -20.12
C LYS A 79 11.92 -20.64 -21.23
N GLU A 80 12.25 -19.39 -21.54
CA GLU A 80 13.23 -19.02 -22.55
C GLU A 80 14.63 -19.56 -22.22
N ARG A 81 15.02 -19.53 -20.93
CA ARG A 81 16.31 -20.04 -20.43
C ARG A 81 16.30 -21.49 -19.98
N THR A 82 15.24 -22.25 -20.31
CA THR A 82 15.09 -23.66 -19.91
C THR A 82 16.30 -24.52 -20.31
N ARG A 83 16.86 -24.27 -21.49
CA ARG A 83 18.04 -25.00 -21.99
C ARG A 83 19.28 -24.74 -21.13
N GLU A 84 19.53 -23.48 -20.73
CA GLU A 84 20.66 -23.12 -19.88
C GLU A 84 20.55 -23.82 -18.51
N PHE A 85 19.36 -23.81 -17.92
CA PHE A 85 19.11 -24.46 -16.62
C PHE A 85 19.23 -25.99 -16.73
N GLY A 86 18.78 -26.58 -17.85
CA GLY A 86 18.93 -28.00 -18.14
C GLY A 86 20.40 -28.41 -18.25
N ILE A 87 21.24 -27.65 -18.97
CA ILE A 87 22.68 -27.90 -19.09
C ILE A 87 23.36 -27.78 -17.72
N ARG A 88 23.09 -26.72 -16.96
CA ARG A 88 23.66 -26.56 -15.60
C ARG A 88 23.31 -27.73 -14.69
N LYS A 89 22.06 -28.22 -14.78
CA LYS A 89 21.60 -29.36 -13.97
C LYS A 89 22.25 -30.67 -14.43
N ALA A 90 22.47 -30.86 -15.74
CA ALA A 90 23.19 -32.01 -16.29
C ALA A 90 24.68 -32.03 -15.87
N LEU A 91 25.29 -30.85 -15.73
CA LEU A 91 26.65 -30.68 -15.20
C LEU A 91 26.75 -30.79 -13.67
N GLY A 92 25.64 -31.13 -12.99
CA GLY A 92 25.63 -31.40 -11.55
C GLY A 92 25.34 -30.16 -10.67
N ALA A 93 24.80 -29.05 -11.23
CA ALA A 93 24.42 -27.92 -10.43
C ALA A 93 23.31 -28.29 -9.43
N LYS A 94 23.50 -27.89 -8.17
CA LYS A 94 22.50 -28.11 -7.10
C LYS A 94 21.22 -27.34 -7.41
N PRO A 95 20.03 -27.95 -7.21
CA PRO A 95 18.73 -27.30 -7.45
C PRO A 95 18.60 -25.95 -6.71
N PHE A 96 19.15 -25.86 -5.52
CA PHE A 96 19.16 -24.64 -4.71
C PHE A 96 19.94 -23.48 -5.37
N SER A 97 21.01 -23.77 -6.12
CA SER A 97 21.79 -22.74 -6.81
C SER A 97 20.98 -22.07 -7.93
N ILE A 98 20.17 -22.85 -8.65
CA ILE A 98 19.27 -22.32 -9.71
C ILE A 98 18.15 -21.52 -9.08
N LEU A 99 17.56 -22.01 -7.99
CA LEU A 99 16.49 -21.33 -7.25
C LEU A 99 16.99 -19.98 -6.72
N TRP A 100 18.16 -19.94 -6.08
CA TRP A 100 18.76 -18.73 -5.55
C TRP A 100 19.03 -17.68 -6.63
N LEU A 101 19.53 -18.11 -7.80
CA LEU A 101 19.79 -17.22 -8.92
C LEU A 101 18.53 -16.46 -9.36
N ILE A 102 17.42 -17.17 -9.50
CA ILE A 102 16.14 -16.58 -9.94
C ILE A 102 15.56 -15.66 -8.86
N ILE A 103 15.66 -16.05 -7.59
CA ILE A 103 15.20 -15.20 -6.48
C ILE A 103 16.00 -13.89 -6.42
N VAL A 104 17.32 -13.97 -6.52
CA VAL A 104 18.19 -12.79 -6.52
C VAL A 104 17.86 -11.88 -7.71
N GLU A 105 17.66 -12.44 -8.91
CA GLU A 105 17.26 -11.68 -10.09
C GLU A 105 15.92 -10.96 -9.87
N SER A 106 14.92 -11.66 -9.34
CA SER A 106 13.60 -11.10 -9.02
C SER A 106 13.67 -9.99 -7.97
N VAL A 107 14.40 -10.22 -6.87
CA VAL A 107 14.58 -9.22 -5.80
C VAL A 107 15.31 -7.99 -6.33
N THR A 108 16.35 -8.18 -7.15
CA THR A 108 17.11 -7.06 -7.74
C THR A 108 16.23 -6.19 -8.61
N ILE A 109 15.46 -6.79 -9.52
CA ILE A 109 14.54 -6.07 -10.40
C ILE A 109 13.49 -5.32 -9.58
N THR A 110 12.84 -6.01 -8.65
CA THR A 110 11.78 -5.43 -7.82
C THR A 110 12.30 -4.29 -6.96
N THR A 111 13.48 -4.44 -6.36
CA THR A 111 14.08 -3.41 -5.51
C THR A 111 14.52 -2.20 -6.34
N LEU A 112 15.13 -2.40 -7.51
CA LEU A 112 15.59 -1.32 -8.37
C LEU A 112 14.39 -0.47 -8.85
N PHE A 113 13.39 -1.10 -9.48
CA PHE A 113 12.23 -0.38 -9.99
C PHE A 113 11.32 0.14 -8.88
N GLY A 114 11.24 -0.57 -7.75
CA GLY A 114 10.53 -0.11 -6.56
C GLY A 114 11.17 1.14 -5.96
N TYR A 115 12.50 1.20 -5.91
CA TYR A 115 13.23 2.39 -5.47
C TYR A 115 12.99 3.59 -6.40
N ILE A 116 13.05 3.38 -7.72
CA ILE A 116 12.72 4.41 -8.71
C ILE A 116 11.27 4.90 -8.50
N GLY A 117 10.33 3.97 -8.30
CA GLY A 117 8.93 4.31 -8.01
C GLY A 117 8.76 5.11 -6.72
N MET A 118 9.51 4.77 -5.66
CA MET A 118 9.49 5.49 -4.40
C MET A 118 10.01 6.94 -4.58
N VAL A 119 11.14 7.12 -5.26
CA VAL A 119 11.70 8.45 -5.54
C VAL A 119 10.74 9.28 -6.39
N ALA A 120 10.14 8.67 -7.42
CA ALA A 120 9.13 9.34 -8.25
C ALA A 120 7.89 9.72 -7.43
N GLY A 121 7.42 8.85 -6.54
CA GLY A 121 6.30 9.11 -5.63
C GLY A 121 6.57 10.29 -4.71
N ILE A 122 7.75 10.34 -4.08
CA ILE A 122 8.16 11.46 -3.24
C ILE A 122 8.20 12.75 -4.07
N GLY A 123 8.78 12.72 -5.27
CA GLY A 123 8.84 13.87 -6.16
C GLY A 123 7.47 14.41 -6.56
N VAL A 124 6.50 13.52 -6.83
CA VAL A 124 5.10 13.92 -7.12
C VAL A 124 4.45 14.54 -5.89
N THR A 125 4.65 13.98 -4.69
CA THR A 125 4.11 14.53 -3.45
C THR A 125 4.67 15.91 -3.16
N GLU A 126 5.98 16.11 -3.33
CA GLU A 126 6.65 17.41 -3.17
C GLU A 126 6.15 18.43 -4.20
N TRP A 127 6.00 18.02 -5.45
CA TRP A 127 5.43 18.88 -6.48
C TRP A 127 3.98 19.28 -6.15
N MET A 128 3.15 18.35 -5.69
CA MET A 128 1.80 18.67 -5.24
C MET A 128 1.79 19.64 -4.06
N ASN A 129 2.68 19.47 -3.09
CA ASN A 129 2.83 20.38 -1.96
C ASN A 129 3.22 21.78 -2.42
N SER A 130 4.15 21.89 -3.35
CA SER A 130 4.59 23.18 -3.92
C SER A 130 3.47 23.86 -4.74
N ALA A 131 2.66 23.10 -5.47
CA ALA A 131 1.59 23.62 -6.32
C ALA A 131 0.31 24.00 -5.55
N PHE A 132 -0.03 23.23 -4.51
CA PHE A 132 -1.31 23.37 -3.78
C PHE A 132 -1.14 23.69 -2.29
N GLY A 133 0.05 23.56 -1.72
CA GLY A 133 0.30 23.75 -0.29
C GLY A 133 0.11 25.20 0.20
N SER A 134 0.14 26.18 -0.70
CA SER A 134 -0.13 27.59 -0.40
C SER A 134 -1.62 27.95 -0.46
N GLN A 135 -2.49 27.03 -0.89
CA GLN A 135 -3.92 27.29 -0.92
C GLN A 135 -4.51 27.07 0.48
N THR A 136 -4.59 28.13 1.25
CA THR A 136 -5.43 28.19 2.44
C THR A 136 -6.88 28.26 2.00
N MET A 137 -7.67 27.21 2.24
CA MET A 137 -9.12 27.35 2.14
C MET A 137 -9.59 28.23 3.29
N ASP A 138 -10.05 29.43 2.97
CA ASP A 138 -10.82 30.30 3.86
C ASP A 138 -12.19 29.63 4.15
N ALA A 139 -12.18 28.60 4.99
CA ALA A 139 -13.40 28.03 5.56
C ALA A 139 -13.81 28.86 6.79
N GLY A 140 -14.09 30.16 6.56
CA GLY A 140 -14.71 31.13 7.53
C GLY A 140 -13.95 31.19 8.82
N MET A 141 -13.50 31.11 9.71
CA MET A 141 -12.85 31.33 11.00
C MET A 141 -11.61 30.47 11.31
N PHE A 142 -11.24 29.51 10.46
CA PHE A 142 -10.09 28.65 10.66
C PHE A 142 -9.28 28.49 9.37
N GLN A 143 -8.08 29.08 9.34
CA GLN A 143 -7.06 28.77 8.33
C GLN A 143 -6.52 27.39 8.63
N GLN A 144 -6.98 26.38 7.90
CA GLN A 144 -6.39 25.04 7.93
C GLN A 144 -5.59 24.85 6.64
N THR A 145 -4.28 24.76 6.76
CA THR A 145 -3.42 24.33 5.65
C THR A 145 -3.79 22.91 5.29
N MET A 146 -4.20 22.66 4.05
CA MET A 146 -4.63 21.35 3.57
C MET A 146 -3.50 20.32 3.62
N PHE A 147 -2.27 20.75 3.49
CA PHE A 147 -1.09 19.91 3.54
C PHE A 147 -0.12 20.47 4.59
N SER A 148 0.04 19.78 5.69
CA SER A 148 1.08 20.04 6.66
C SER A 148 2.26 19.14 6.30
N ASP A 149 3.30 19.77 5.74
CA ASP A 149 4.66 19.25 5.54
C ASP A 149 4.77 17.72 5.39
N PRO A 150 4.60 17.17 4.17
CA PRO A 150 4.71 15.73 3.94
C PRO A 150 6.19 15.30 3.94
N THR A 151 6.85 15.39 5.10
CA THR A 151 8.20 14.85 5.25
C THR A 151 8.13 13.32 5.29
N VAL A 152 8.79 12.67 4.33
CA VAL A 152 8.93 11.21 4.34
C VAL A 152 9.93 10.83 5.42
N ASP A 153 9.45 10.26 6.51
CA ASP A 153 10.28 9.76 7.59
C ASP A 153 11.16 8.60 7.09
N LEU A 154 12.42 8.57 7.52
CA LEU A 154 13.37 7.48 7.25
C LEU A 154 12.78 6.10 7.61
N SER A 155 11.96 6.03 8.65
CA SER A 155 11.25 4.83 9.06
C SER A 155 10.34 4.29 7.95
N ILE A 156 9.62 5.16 7.24
CA ILE A 156 8.74 4.79 6.12
C ILE A 156 9.57 4.25 4.94
N ALA A 157 10.71 4.87 4.63
CA ALA A 157 11.61 4.42 3.57
C ALA A 157 12.17 3.03 3.85
N ILE A 158 12.56 2.73 5.11
CA ILE A 158 13.03 1.41 5.52
C ILE A 158 11.90 0.37 5.41
N GLN A 159 10.70 0.68 5.90
CA GLN A 159 9.54 -0.22 5.81
C GLN A 159 9.17 -0.51 4.35
N ALA A 160 9.18 0.49 3.47
CA ALA A 160 8.93 0.34 2.05
C ALA A 160 9.98 -0.58 1.41
N THR A 161 11.27 -0.37 1.69
CA THR A 161 12.36 -1.21 1.18
C THR A 161 12.21 -2.66 1.62
N LEU A 162 11.93 -2.91 2.89
CA LEU A 162 11.67 -4.27 3.40
C LEU A 162 10.46 -4.92 2.70
N THR A 163 9.40 -4.18 2.51
CA THR A 163 8.19 -4.64 1.80
C THR A 163 8.52 -5.03 0.36
N LEU A 164 9.34 -4.24 -0.35
CA LEU A 164 9.79 -4.54 -1.71
C LEU A 164 10.64 -5.81 -1.79
N ILE A 165 11.55 -6.03 -0.83
CA ILE A 165 12.36 -7.24 -0.76
C ILE A 165 11.47 -8.48 -0.55
N ILE A 166 10.52 -8.40 0.37
CA ILE A 166 9.56 -9.48 0.62
C ILE A 166 8.73 -9.76 -0.63
N ALA A 167 8.17 -8.72 -1.26
CA ALA A 167 7.38 -8.84 -2.48
C ALA A 167 8.18 -9.45 -3.64
N GLY A 168 9.42 -9.01 -3.85
CA GLY A 168 10.33 -9.56 -4.87
C GLY A 168 10.67 -11.03 -4.63
N THR A 169 10.89 -11.41 -3.37
CA THR A 169 11.12 -12.80 -2.99
C THR A 169 9.90 -13.68 -3.30
N LEU A 170 8.71 -13.21 -2.93
CA LEU A 170 7.45 -13.92 -3.23
C LEU A 170 7.21 -14.04 -4.72
N ALA A 171 7.42 -12.96 -5.48
CA ALA A 171 7.27 -12.96 -6.94
C ALA A 171 8.22 -13.93 -7.64
N GLY A 172 9.46 -14.05 -7.18
CA GLY A 172 10.47 -14.97 -7.72
C GLY A 172 10.32 -16.41 -7.28
N PHE A 173 9.66 -16.66 -6.15
CA PHE A 173 9.59 -18.02 -5.57
C PHE A 173 8.86 -19.04 -6.46
N PHE A 174 7.71 -18.67 -7.01
CA PHE A 174 6.93 -19.56 -7.86
C PHE A 174 7.66 -19.92 -9.18
N PRO A 175 8.18 -18.95 -9.97
CA PRO A 175 8.98 -19.27 -11.16
C PRO A 175 10.27 -20.03 -10.83
N ALA A 176 10.93 -19.71 -9.71
CA ALA A 176 12.13 -20.41 -9.28
C ALA A 176 11.86 -21.90 -8.99
N LYS A 177 10.77 -22.20 -8.28
CA LYS A 177 10.34 -23.58 -8.03
C LYS A 177 10.06 -24.34 -9.34
N LYS A 178 9.44 -23.66 -10.31
CA LYS A 178 9.15 -24.24 -11.63
C LYS A 178 10.44 -24.53 -12.43
N ALA A 179 11.41 -23.61 -12.39
CA ALA A 179 12.71 -23.81 -13.04
C ALA A 179 13.46 -25.03 -12.50
N VAL A 180 13.42 -25.25 -11.18
CA VAL A 180 14.06 -26.40 -10.53
C VAL A 180 13.38 -27.72 -10.89
N SER A 181 12.08 -27.73 -11.19
CA SER A 181 11.34 -28.95 -11.56
C SER A 181 11.60 -29.44 -12.99
N ILE A 182 12.24 -28.63 -13.86
CA ILE A 182 12.54 -29.00 -15.24
C ILE A 182 13.53 -30.17 -15.26
N SER A 183 13.17 -31.24 -16.00
CA SER A 183 14.06 -32.40 -16.20
C SER A 183 15.12 -32.09 -17.27
N PRO A 184 16.37 -32.55 -17.11
CA PRO A 184 17.41 -32.37 -18.14
C PRO A 184 17.02 -32.99 -19.51
N ILE A 185 16.22 -34.02 -19.51
CA ILE A 185 15.75 -34.74 -20.73
C ILE A 185 14.79 -33.83 -21.51
N GLU A 186 13.85 -33.17 -20.88
CA GLU A 186 12.95 -32.22 -21.54
C GLU A 186 13.69 -31.03 -22.17
N ALA A 187 14.74 -30.54 -21.53
CA ALA A 187 15.53 -29.42 -22.03
C ALA A 187 16.25 -29.72 -23.37
N VAL A 188 16.57 -31.00 -23.65
CA VAL A 188 17.23 -31.43 -24.87
C VAL A 188 16.22 -31.87 -25.93
N SER A 189 15.08 -32.46 -25.56
CA SER A 189 14.06 -32.97 -26.50
C SER A 189 13.33 -31.84 -27.28
N TYR A 190 13.22 -30.63 -26.73
CA TYR A 190 12.57 -29.49 -27.40
C TYR A 190 13.31 -29.03 -28.68
N THR A 191 14.55 -29.43 -28.89
CA THR A 191 15.32 -29.05 -30.08
C THR A 191 14.95 -29.88 -31.33
N HIS A 192 14.43 -31.11 -31.18
CA HIS A 192 14.07 -31.95 -32.32
C HIS A 192 12.74 -31.60 -32.97
N LEU A 193 11.79 -31.04 -32.21
CA LEU A 193 10.47 -30.70 -32.75
C LEU A 193 10.46 -29.37 -33.52
N ARG A 194 11.35 -28.42 -33.17
CA ARG A 194 11.44 -27.12 -33.83
C ARG A 194 12.33 -27.10 -35.09
N ALA A 195 13.05 -28.16 -35.36
CA ALA A 195 13.87 -28.33 -36.56
C ALA A 195 13.09 -28.88 -37.78
N HIS A 196 11.81 -29.21 -37.58
CA HIS A 196 10.92 -29.78 -38.62
C HIS A 196 9.75 -28.85 -39.00
N GLU A 197 9.70 -27.62 -38.45
CA GLU A 197 8.86 -26.53 -38.96
C GLU A 197 9.71 -25.49 -39.67
#